data_986f35c3aeea0c8dc77019393148ea17
#
_entry.id   986f35c3aeea0c8dc77019393148ea17
#
_cell.length_a   1.000
_cell.length_b   1.000
_cell.length_c   1.000
_cell.angle_alpha   90.00
_cell.angle_beta   90.00
_cell.angle_gamma   90.00
#
_symmetry.space_group_name_H-M   'P 1'
#
loop_
_entity.id
_entity.type
_entity.pdbx_description
1 polymer ?
#
loop_
_entity_poly.entity_id
_entity_poly.type
_entity_poly.pdbx_seq_one_letter_code
_entity_poly.pdbx_strand_id
1 'polypeptide(L)'
;MIRNARVLQEDFLPKEVVHRHRQMNRIAAALEPVVEGDRPQHAFLTGPSGAGKTCIARYSLDRLSEQLLAVDTHYVDCWQHSNRFRALYKVLEGVGTTYDVHRSTPHDEMLGRLEALEEPYVVVLDEVDQLEDKHLLRELYAVPAITMVLVANREADVVATLDERLQSRLRSSEHVRFPAYTDDEIVTILADRVGWGLEPDCVTDDQLRTIATAAAGNARDAIGILRSAARRAEREGRERVTDDLLSAAIPEGRAAVRRKDVDRLTPHQRALYDLLADAGEIAPGALYDRYEATVDDPRTQRTCRTYLSKLERYNLVRAEGRGRSRVYVAVEPA
;
A
#
# COMPACT_ATOMS: atom_id res chain seq x y z
N MET A 1 -19.91 15.12 -17.06
CA MET A 1 -19.40 13.75 -17.19
C MET A 1 -19.10 13.13 -15.81
N ILE A 2 -18.30 13.76 -14.94
CA ILE A 2 -17.99 13.25 -13.60
C ILE A 2 -19.11 13.66 -12.63
N ARG A 3 -19.84 12.66 -12.08
CA ARG A 3 -20.91 12.87 -11.07
C ARG A 3 -20.34 12.87 -9.66
N ASN A 4 -19.40 11.99 -9.40
CA ASN A 4 -18.75 11.87 -8.09
C ASN A 4 -17.25 11.55 -8.26
N ALA A 5 -16.43 12.59 -8.19
CA ALA A 5 -14.98 12.48 -8.34
C ALA A 5 -14.31 11.65 -7.24
N ARG A 6 -14.94 11.51 -6.06
CA ARG A 6 -14.39 10.73 -4.94
C ARG A 6 -14.34 9.23 -5.28
N VAL A 7 -15.32 8.72 -6.02
CA VAL A 7 -15.38 7.31 -6.44
C VAL A 7 -14.19 6.94 -7.33
N LEU A 8 -13.62 7.90 -8.07
CA LEU A 8 -12.46 7.71 -8.94
C LEU A 8 -11.12 7.89 -8.21
N GLN A 9 -11.12 8.07 -6.90
CA GLN A 9 -9.89 8.09 -6.10
C GLN A 9 -9.41 6.67 -5.78
N GLU A 10 -8.09 6.52 -5.62
CA GLU A 10 -7.46 5.22 -5.33
C GLU A 10 -7.76 4.72 -3.92
N ASP A 11 -7.93 5.67 -2.98
CA ASP A 11 -8.22 5.45 -1.57
C ASP A 11 -9.71 5.31 -1.25
N PHE A 12 -10.56 5.41 -2.26
CA PHE A 12 -12.00 5.22 -2.09
C PHE A 12 -12.31 3.76 -1.77
N LEU A 13 -12.93 3.52 -0.61
CA LEU A 13 -13.46 2.21 -0.22
C LEU A 13 -14.87 2.05 -0.79
N PRO A 14 -15.12 1.02 -1.62
CA PRO A 14 -16.45 0.74 -2.11
C PRO A 14 -17.34 0.21 -0.96
N LYS A 15 -18.65 0.47 -1.05
CA LYS A 15 -19.62 -0.08 -0.09
C LYS A 15 -19.71 -1.61 -0.17
N GLU A 16 -19.57 -2.13 -1.39
CA GLU A 16 -19.53 -3.57 -1.67
C GLU A 16 -18.26 -3.87 -2.47
N VAL A 17 -17.60 -4.95 -2.13
CA VAL A 17 -16.41 -5.41 -2.83
C VAL A 17 -16.83 -6.46 -3.84
N VAL A 18 -16.65 -6.17 -5.13
CA VAL A 18 -17.07 -7.04 -6.24
C VAL A 18 -16.21 -8.29 -6.41
N HIS A 19 -14.97 -8.25 -5.92
CA HIS A 19 -14.02 -9.38 -5.96
C HIS A 19 -13.33 -9.57 -4.63
N ARG A 20 -12.51 -10.63 -4.49
CA ARG A 20 -11.75 -10.93 -3.25
C ARG A 20 -12.58 -11.50 -2.11
N HIS A 21 -13.78 -12.04 -2.37
CA HIS A 21 -14.62 -12.68 -1.34
C HIS A 21 -13.87 -13.78 -0.58
N ARG A 22 -13.05 -14.59 -1.28
CA ARG A 22 -12.23 -15.62 -0.65
C ARG A 22 -11.21 -15.03 0.33
N GLN A 23 -10.55 -13.93 -0.05
CA GLN A 23 -9.59 -13.24 0.81
C GLN A 23 -10.30 -12.62 2.02
N MET A 24 -11.42 -11.95 1.79
CA MET A 24 -12.25 -11.36 2.86
C MET A 24 -12.70 -12.42 3.86
N ASN A 25 -13.22 -13.54 3.39
CA ASN A 25 -13.69 -14.62 4.26
C ASN A 25 -12.56 -15.20 5.12
N ARG A 26 -11.33 -15.31 4.57
CA ARG A 26 -10.16 -15.77 5.33
C ARG A 26 -9.75 -14.78 6.41
N ILE A 27 -9.76 -13.47 6.12
CA ILE A 27 -9.48 -12.43 7.10
C ILE A 27 -10.58 -12.43 8.17
N ALA A 28 -11.84 -12.49 7.78
CA ALA A 28 -12.98 -12.56 8.70
C ALA A 28 -12.87 -13.76 9.63
N ALA A 29 -12.58 -14.97 9.11
CA ALA A 29 -12.37 -16.16 9.92
C ALA A 29 -11.20 -16.06 10.90
N ALA A 30 -10.10 -15.37 10.51
CA ALA A 30 -8.97 -15.12 11.41
C ALA A 30 -9.32 -14.15 12.55
N LEU A 31 -10.24 -13.21 12.30
CA LEU A 31 -10.67 -12.19 13.26
C LEU A 31 -11.95 -12.60 14.05
N GLU A 32 -12.68 -13.62 13.58
CA GLU A 32 -13.93 -14.08 14.19
C GLU A 32 -13.83 -14.38 15.71
N PRO A 33 -12.74 -14.97 16.24
CA PRO A 33 -12.63 -15.23 17.68
C PRO A 33 -12.76 -13.98 18.55
N VAL A 34 -12.46 -12.80 18.04
CA VAL A 34 -12.67 -11.53 18.76
C VAL A 34 -14.14 -11.31 19.12
N VAL A 35 -15.07 -11.79 18.28
CA VAL A 35 -16.51 -11.65 18.51
C VAL A 35 -16.96 -12.49 19.70
N GLU A 36 -16.27 -13.60 19.95
CA GLU A 36 -16.54 -14.54 21.04
C GLU A 36 -15.76 -14.19 22.32
N GLY A 37 -14.94 -13.13 22.29
CA GLY A 37 -14.08 -12.71 23.40
C GLY A 37 -12.78 -13.52 23.48
N ASP A 38 -12.49 -14.33 22.46
CA ASP A 38 -11.25 -15.08 22.34
C ASP A 38 -10.20 -14.29 21.56
N ARG A 39 -8.92 -14.69 21.72
CA ARG A 39 -7.82 -14.06 20.99
C ARG A 39 -7.85 -14.42 19.51
N PRO A 40 -8.02 -13.45 18.62
CA PRO A 40 -7.99 -13.70 17.17
C PRO A 40 -6.60 -14.08 16.68
N GLN A 41 -6.55 -14.66 15.49
CA GLN A 41 -5.31 -15.01 14.83
C GLN A 41 -4.77 -13.80 14.07
N HIS A 42 -3.47 -13.56 14.14
CA HIS A 42 -2.83 -12.58 13.27
C HIS A 42 -2.99 -12.98 11.80
N ALA A 43 -3.10 -12.00 10.91
CA ALA A 43 -3.20 -12.24 9.48
C ALA A 43 -2.02 -11.60 8.73
N PHE A 44 -1.55 -12.25 7.66
CA PHE A 44 -0.50 -11.75 6.80
C PHE A 44 -0.96 -11.72 5.34
N LEU A 45 -1.21 -10.53 4.82
CA LEU A 45 -1.73 -10.27 3.48
C LEU A 45 -0.56 -9.97 2.54
N THR A 46 -0.40 -10.77 1.48
CA THR A 46 0.70 -10.62 0.52
C THR A 46 0.22 -10.61 -0.92
N GLY A 47 0.94 -9.92 -1.79
CA GLY A 47 0.64 -9.85 -3.22
C GLY A 47 1.17 -8.57 -3.87
N PRO A 48 1.13 -8.45 -5.20
CA PRO A 48 1.65 -7.29 -5.92
C PRO A 48 0.93 -5.99 -5.57
N SER A 49 1.53 -4.85 -5.94
CA SER A 49 0.89 -3.54 -5.84
C SER A 49 -0.40 -3.53 -6.67
N GLY A 50 -1.43 -2.83 -6.19
CA GLY A 50 -2.71 -2.73 -6.88
C GLY A 50 -3.59 -4.01 -6.85
N ALA A 51 -3.20 -5.07 -6.13
CA ALA A 51 -3.98 -6.31 -6.01
C ALA A 51 -5.16 -6.23 -5.00
N GLY A 52 -5.38 -5.08 -4.37
CA GLY A 52 -6.50 -4.83 -3.45
C GLY A 52 -6.22 -5.11 -1.98
N LYS A 53 -4.98 -5.42 -1.57
CA LYS A 53 -4.62 -5.74 -0.17
C LYS A 53 -5.09 -4.69 0.84
N THR A 54 -4.65 -3.44 0.65
CA THR A 54 -5.01 -2.29 1.49
C THR A 54 -6.52 -2.05 1.53
N CYS A 55 -7.18 -2.12 0.38
CA CYS A 55 -8.63 -1.95 0.26
C CYS A 55 -9.37 -2.99 1.11
N ILE A 56 -9.01 -4.28 0.96
CA ILE A 56 -9.65 -5.38 1.71
C ILE A 56 -9.32 -5.33 3.20
N ALA A 57 -8.07 -5.01 3.57
CA ALA A 57 -7.70 -4.87 4.98
C ALA A 57 -8.52 -3.76 5.67
N ARG A 58 -8.63 -2.59 5.05
CA ARG A 58 -9.45 -1.47 5.59
C ARG A 58 -10.94 -1.81 5.61
N TYR A 59 -11.46 -2.41 4.53
CA TYR A 59 -12.84 -2.86 4.48
C TYR A 59 -13.16 -3.86 5.61
N SER A 60 -12.24 -4.78 5.90
CA SER A 60 -12.42 -5.75 6.99
C SER A 60 -12.41 -5.08 8.37
N LEU A 61 -11.57 -4.04 8.58
CA LEU A 61 -11.62 -3.24 9.81
C LEU A 61 -12.93 -2.48 9.95
N ASP A 62 -13.38 -1.80 8.89
CA ASP A 62 -14.64 -1.04 8.92
C ASP A 62 -15.84 -1.96 9.27
N ARG A 63 -15.86 -3.17 8.68
CA ARG A 63 -16.90 -4.16 8.99
C ARG A 63 -16.80 -4.67 10.43
N LEU A 64 -15.61 -4.90 10.95
CA LEU A 64 -15.41 -5.32 12.33
C LEU A 64 -15.88 -4.23 13.30
N SER A 65 -15.52 -2.98 13.07
CA SER A 65 -15.93 -1.86 13.92
C SER A 65 -17.43 -1.55 13.86
N GLU A 66 -18.10 -1.85 12.73
CA GLU A 66 -19.57 -1.75 12.60
C GLU A 66 -20.29 -2.84 13.43
N GLN A 67 -19.68 -4.01 13.57
CA GLN A 67 -20.28 -5.16 14.26
C GLN A 67 -20.01 -5.17 15.76
N LEU A 68 -18.85 -4.67 16.18
CA LEU A 68 -18.36 -4.76 17.57
C LEU A 68 -17.89 -3.40 18.08
N LEU A 69 -18.66 -2.83 19.01
CA LEU A 69 -18.32 -1.55 19.65
C LEU A 69 -17.19 -1.66 20.69
N ALA A 70 -16.94 -2.88 21.19
CA ALA A 70 -15.92 -3.16 22.22
C ALA A 70 -14.55 -3.54 21.63
N VAL A 71 -14.36 -3.41 20.33
CA VAL A 71 -13.08 -3.72 19.67
C VAL A 71 -12.52 -2.45 19.05
N ASP A 72 -11.38 -2.02 19.54
CA ASP A 72 -10.64 -0.95 18.90
C ASP A 72 -10.03 -1.41 17.59
N THR A 73 -10.13 -0.60 16.55
CA THR A 73 -9.55 -0.89 15.24
C THR A 73 -8.77 0.31 14.73
N HIS A 74 -7.59 0.07 14.15
CA HIS A 74 -6.81 1.15 13.55
C HIS A 74 -6.01 0.71 12.33
N TYR A 75 -5.76 1.68 11.44
CA TYR A 75 -4.95 1.48 10.23
C TYR A 75 -3.71 2.36 10.28
N VAL A 76 -2.54 1.74 10.12
CA VAL A 76 -1.24 2.41 10.11
C VAL A 76 -0.56 2.19 8.77
N ASP A 77 -0.25 3.28 8.07
CA ASP A 77 0.58 3.29 6.87
C ASP A 77 2.06 3.32 7.29
N CYS A 78 2.73 2.17 7.24
CA CYS A 78 4.14 2.04 7.62
C CYS A 78 5.10 2.68 6.61
N TRP A 79 4.65 3.05 5.43
CA TRP A 79 5.45 3.87 4.52
C TRP A 79 5.58 5.29 5.02
N GLN A 80 4.49 5.93 5.40
CA GLN A 80 4.49 7.29 5.93
C GLN A 80 5.10 7.33 7.35
N HIS A 81 4.94 6.25 8.10
CA HIS A 81 5.35 6.12 9.50
C HIS A 81 6.39 5.01 9.67
N SER A 82 7.47 5.02 8.84
CA SER A 82 8.50 3.97 8.82
C SER A 82 9.39 3.91 10.06
N ASN A 83 9.58 5.05 10.73
CA ASN A 83 10.35 5.16 11.96
C ASN A 83 9.60 4.53 13.13
N ARG A 84 10.32 3.79 14.01
CA ARG A 84 9.74 3.08 15.16
C ARG A 84 8.87 3.96 16.04
N PHE A 85 9.32 5.16 16.41
CA PHE A 85 8.54 6.08 17.23
C PHE A 85 7.23 6.47 16.53
N ARG A 86 7.28 6.85 15.24
CA ARG A 86 6.10 7.27 14.50
C ARG A 86 5.10 6.12 14.31
N ALA A 87 5.60 4.92 14.02
CA ALA A 87 4.74 3.75 13.87
C ALA A 87 4.04 3.41 15.19
N LEU A 88 4.80 3.35 16.29
CA LEU A 88 4.26 3.09 17.63
C LEU A 88 3.27 4.18 18.07
N TYR A 89 3.59 5.46 17.80
CA TYR A 89 2.68 6.57 18.05
C TYR A 89 1.34 6.39 17.31
N LYS A 90 1.39 5.98 16.04
CA LYS A 90 0.18 5.73 15.25
C LYS A 90 -0.61 4.52 15.75
N VAL A 91 0.06 3.48 16.24
CA VAL A 91 -0.62 2.36 16.89
C VAL A 91 -1.35 2.83 18.16
N LEU A 92 -0.71 3.66 19.00
CA LEU A 92 -1.33 4.24 20.20
C LEU A 92 -2.49 5.20 19.89
N GLU A 93 -2.41 5.92 18.77
CA GLU A 93 -3.48 6.84 18.34
C GLU A 93 -4.81 6.10 18.16
N GLY A 94 -4.77 4.83 17.73
CA GLY A 94 -5.94 3.99 17.55
C GLY A 94 -6.70 3.66 18.86
N VAL A 95 -6.04 3.77 20.00
CA VAL A 95 -6.64 3.55 21.34
C VAL A 95 -6.75 4.85 22.16
N GLY A 96 -6.58 6.01 21.51
CA GLY A 96 -6.83 7.32 22.12
C GLY A 96 -5.87 7.75 23.24
N THR A 97 -4.73 7.10 23.39
CA THR A 97 -3.80 7.32 24.53
C THR A 97 -2.56 8.14 24.18
N THR A 98 -2.70 9.13 23.25
CA THR A 98 -1.57 9.92 22.74
C THR A 98 -1.52 11.38 23.18
N TYR A 99 -2.48 11.87 23.96
CA TYR A 99 -2.65 13.29 24.30
C TYR A 99 -1.43 13.94 25.00
N ASP A 100 -0.61 13.15 25.67
CA ASP A 100 0.61 13.56 26.41
C ASP A 100 1.90 12.96 25.84
N VAL A 101 1.83 12.31 24.67
CA VAL A 101 3.01 11.72 24.01
C VAL A 101 3.77 12.78 23.23
N HIS A 102 5.04 12.95 23.56
CA HIS A 102 5.98 13.85 22.90
C HIS A 102 7.12 13.08 22.23
N ARG A 103 7.90 13.75 21.39
CA ARG A 103 9.05 13.11 20.70
C ARG A 103 10.11 12.54 21.65
N SER A 104 10.15 13.03 22.90
CA SER A 104 11.04 12.55 23.96
C SER A 104 10.44 11.46 24.83
N THR A 105 9.18 11.07 24.63
CA THR A 105 8.54 9.99 25.38
C THR A 105 9.27 8.69 25.09
N PRO A 106 9.73 7.95 26.12
CA PRO A 106 10.40 6.67 25.95
C PRO A 106 9.51 5.65 25.25
N HIS A 107 10.09 4.80 24.39
CA HIS A 107 9.34 3.73 23.73
C HIS A 107 8.70 2.76 24.71
N ASP A 108 9.40 2.44 25.80
CA ASP A 108 8.90 1.51 26.82
C ASP A 108 7.65 2.06 27.52
N GLU A 109 7.56 3.37 27.73
CA GLU A 109 6.34 4.01 28.26
C GLU A 109 5.18 3.87 27.28
N MET A 110 5.44 4.09 25.99
CA MET A 110 4.43 3.93 24.94
C MET A 110 3.97 2.48 24.81
N LEU A 111 4.89 1.51 24.92
CA LEU A 111 4.55 0.08 24.93
C LEU A 111 3.77 -0.31 26.18
N GLY A 112 4.15 0.20 27.35
CA GLY A 112 3.43 -0.04 28.60
C GLY A 112 1.96 0.37 28.55
N ARG A 113 1.63 1.43 27.79
CA ARG A 113 0.23 1.83 27.56
C ARG A 113 -0.54 0.80 26.71
N LEU A 114 0.12 0.19 25.71
CA LEU A 114 -0.48 -0.89 24.92
C LEU A 114 -0.60 -2.19 25.74
N GLU A 115 0.37 -2.48 26.61
CA GLU A 115 0.32 -3.65 27.50
C GLU A 115 -0.80 -3.55 28.55
N ALA A 116 -1.21 -2.33 28.89
CA ALA A 116 -2.30 -2.06 29.81
C ALA A 116 -3.70 -2.12 29.16
N LEU A 117 -3.80 -2.43 27.87
CA LEU A 117 -5.10 -2.57 27.20
C LEU A 117 -5.86 -3.79 27.74
N GLU A 118 -7.08 -3.58 28.15
CA GLU A 118 -8.01 -4.63 28.58
C GLU A 118 -8.88 -5.12 27.42
N GLU A 119 -9.25 -4.23 26.51
CA GLU A 119 -10.09 -4.52 25.35
C GLU A 119 -9.27 -4.98 24.14
N PRO A 120 -9.83 -5.86 23.29
CA PRO A 120 -9.17 -6.30 22.07
C PRO A 120 -8.90 -5.14 21.12
N TYR A 121 -7.71 -5.12 20.54
CA TYR A 121 -7.29 -4.12 19.56
C TYR A 121 -6.77 -4.76 18.29
N VAL A 122 -7.46 -4.50 17.16
CA VAL A 122 -7.06 -4.98 15.82
C VAL A 122 -6.39 -3.86 15.05
N VAL A 123 -5.10 -4.02 14.75
CA VAL A 123 -4.33 -3.04 13.99
C VAL A 123 -3.89 -3.58 12.63
N VAL A 124 -4.20 -2.85 11.55
CA VAL A 124 -3.61 -3.07 10.24
C VAL A 124 -2.30 -2.30 10.14
N LEU A 125 -1.22 -3.01 9.90
CA LEU A 125 0.09 -2.45 9.57
C LEU A 125 0.33 -2.63 8.08
N ASP A 126 -0.01 -1.60 7.29
CA ASP A 126 0.13 -1.64 5.84
C ASP A 126 1.54 -1.27 5.41
N GLU A 127 2.02 -1.93 4.35
CA GLU A 127 3.40 -1.80 3.87
C GLU A 127 4.44 -2.03 4.98
N VAL A 128 4.20 -3.06 5.80
CA VAL A 128 5.02 -3.39 6.97
C VAL A 128 6.49 -3.72 6.63
N ASP A 129 6.78 -4.08 5.38
CA ASP A 129 8.13 -4.22 4.85
C ASP A 129 8.92 -2.89 4.87
N GLN A 130 8.24 -1.75 5.00
CA GLN A 130 8.83 -0.42 5.06
C GLN A 130 9.27 0.04 6.45
N LEU A 131 8.88 -0.66 7.50
CA LEU A 131 9.37 -0.35 8.83
C LEU A 131 10.90 -0.42 8.88
N GLU A 132 11.54 0.64 9.37
CA GLU A 132 12.99 0.71 9.54
C GLU A 132 13.46 -0.25 10.63
N ASP A 133 12.70 -0.31 11.75
CA ASP A 133 12.94 -1.21 12.87
C ASP A 133 11.78 -2.20 13.02
N LYS A 134 11.99 -3.43 12.59
CA LYS A 134 11.00 -4.51 12.69
C LYS A 134 10.93 -5.16 14.08
N HIS A 135 11.78 -4.75 15.02
CA HIS A 135 11.62 -5.16 16.43
C HIS A 135 10.26 -4.73 16.98
N LEU A 136 9.70 -3.63 16.48
CA LEU A 136 8.34 -3.21 16.83
C LEU A 136 7.31 -4.33 16.63
N LEU A 137 7.42 -5.13 15.57
CA LEU A 137 6.49 -6.25 15.34
C LEU A 137 6.55 -7.29 16.45
N ARG A 138 7.75 -7.52 17.02
CA ARG A 138 7.93 -8.44 18.13
C ARG A 138 7.29 -7.91 19.41
N GLU A 139 7.42 -6.62 19.64
CA GLU A 139 6.84 -5.94 20.80
C GLU A 139 5.32 -5.97 20.74
N LEU A 140 4.75 -5.57 19.60
CA LEU A 140 3.31 -5.62 19.38
C LEU A 140 2.76 -7.06 19.46
N TYR A 141 3.52 -8.04 18.97
CA TYR A 141 3.13 -9.45 19.08
C TYR A 141 3.05 -9.93 20.53
N ALA A 142 3.88 -9.36 21.41
CA ALA A 142 3.92 -9.74 22.82
C ALA A 142 2.71 -9.21 23.61
N VAL A 143 2.04 -8.17 23.13
CA VAL A 143 0.86 -7.58 23.77
C VAL A 143 -0.37 -8.47 23.51
N PRO A 144 -0.98 -9.08 24.56
CA PRO A 144 -2.09 -10.03 24.36
C PRO A 144 -3.32 -9.43 23.72
N ALA A 145 -3.63 -8.17 24.00
CA ALA A 145 -4.78 -7.46 23.45
C ALA A 145 -4.64 -7.16 21.94
N ILE A 146 -3.41 -7.12 21.40
CA ILE A 146 -3.16 -6.71 20.03
C ILE A 146 -3.25 -7.88 19.05
N THR A 147 -4.06 -7.71 18.01
CA THR A 147 -4.06 -8.53 16.82
C THR A 147 -3.61 -7.73 15.62
N MET A 148 -2.57 -8.21 14.94
CA MET A 148 -2.00 -7.55 13.77
C MET A 148 -2.52 -8.15 12.47
N VAL A 149 -2.95 -7.29 11.56
CA VAL A 149 -3.14 -7.61 10.13
C VAL A 149 -1.98 -6.97 9.37
N LEU A 150 -0.99 -7.78 9.03
CA LEU A 150 0.23 -7.33 8.34
C LEU A 150 0.00 -7.32 6.83
N VAL A 151 0.30 -6.23 6.18
CA VAL A 151 0.19 -6.12 4.71
C VAL A 151 1.55 -5.81 4.11
N ALA A 152 1.99 -6.63 3.14
CA ALA A 152 3.24 -6.43 2.43
C ALA A 152 3.11 -6.87 0.96
N ASN A 153 4.06 -6.44 0.13
CA ASN A 153 4.12 -6.92 -1.24
C ASN A 153 4.65 -8.36 -1.32
N ARG A 154 5.62 -8.71 -0.49
CA ARG A 154 6.22 -10.05 -0.41
C ARG A 154 6.52 -10.40 1.05
N GLU A 155 6.12 -11.60 1.45
CA GLU A 155 6.38 -12.13 2.77
C GLU A 155 7.87 -12.17 3.10
N ALA A 156 8.69 -12.63 2.14
CA ALA A 156 10.13 -12.75 2.33
C ALA A 156 10.82 -11.44 2.73
N ASP A 157 10.31 -10.29 2.32
CA ASP A 157 10.90 -8.98 2.64
C ASP A 157 10.68 -8.57 4.10
N VAL A 158 9.64 -9.11 4.72
CA VAL A 158 9.36 -8.92 6.14
C VAL A 158 10.09 -9.99 6.95
N VAL A 159 9.87 -11.26 6.63
CA VAL A 159 10.35 -12.42 7.39
C VAL A 159 11.87 -12.49 7.45
N ALA A 160 12.58 -12.19 6.33
CA ALA A 160 14.05 -12.26 6.27
C ALA A 160 14.78 -11.33 7.25
N THR A 161 14.10 -10.36 7.84
CA THR A 161 14.67 -9.36 8.75
C THR A 161 14.27 -9.58 10.21
N LEU A 162 13.39 -10.56 10.48
CA LEU A 162 12.91 -10.90 11.81
C LEU A 162 13.81 -11.97 12.47
N ASP A 163 13.80 -12.02 13.79
CA ASP A 163 14.41 -13.12 14.53
C ASP A 163 13.64 -14.44 14.32
N GLU A 164 14.32 -15.58 14.51
CA GLU A 164 13.74 -16.92 14.27
C GLU A 164 12.48 -17.18 15.09
N ARG A 165 12.40 -16.64 16.32
CA ARG A 165 11.26 -16.82 17.23
C ARG A 165 10.03 -16.13 16.67
N LEU A 166 10.15 -14.88 16.20
CA LEU A 166 9.04 -14.15 15.60
C LEU A 166 8.67 -14.73 14.22
N GLN A 167 9.65 -15.15 13.43
CA GLN A 167 9.40 -15.87 12.18
C GLN A 167 8.53 -17.12 12.40
N SER A 168 8.89 -17.94 13.40
CA SER A 168 8.13 -19.14 13.73
C SER A 168 6.69 -18.83 14.14
N ARG A 169 6.50 -17.76 14.92
CA ARG A 169 5.17 -17.31 15.37
C ARG A 169 4.31 -16.75 14.23
N LEU A 170 4.91 -15.94 13.34
CA LEU A 170 4.19 -15.40 12.19
C LEU A 170 3.84 -16.47 11.15
N ARG A 171 4.57 -17.60 11.09
CA ARG A 171 4.19 -18.75 10.26
C ARG A 171 2.86 -19.37 10.67
N SER A 172 2.44 -19.23 11.92
CA SER A 172 1.13 -19.68 12.40
C SER A 172 0.00 -18.69 12.16
N SER A 173 0.30 -17.50 11.61
CA SER A 173 -0.70 -16.51 11.23
C SER A 173 -1.51 -16.98 10.02
N GLU A 174 -2.68 -16.38 9.81
CA GLU A 174 -3.45 -16.63 8.59
C GLU A 174 -2.79 -15.95 7.38
N HIS A 175 -2.26 -16.72 6.43
CA HIS A 175 -1.58 -16.20 5.25
C HIS A 175 -2.54 -16.02 4.08
N VAL A 176 -2.88 -14.80 3.74
CA VAL A 176 -3.84 -14.46 2.68
C VAL A 176 -3.10 -13.91 1.48
N ARG A 177 -3.06 -14.67 0.39
CA ARG A 177 -2.42 -14.26 -0.86
C ARG A 177 -3.41 -13.55 -1.79
N PHE A 178 -2.97 -12.41 -2.32
CA PHE A 178 -3.67 -11.61 -3.31
C PHE A 178 -2.94 -11.73 -4.66
N PRO A 179 -3.45 -12.50 -5.62
CA PRO A 179 -2.89 -12.49 -6.97
C PRO A 179 -3.21 -11.16 -7.67
N ALA A 180 -2.49 -10.82 -8.74
CA ALA A 180 -2.90 -9.75 -9.64
C ALA A 180 -4.34 -10.01 -10.13
N TYR A 181 -5.09 -8.97 -10.43
CA TYR A 181 -6.41 -9.12 -11.01
C TYR A 181 -6.32 -9.62 -12.46
N THR A 182 -7.33 -10.36 -12.90
CA THR A 182 -7.54 -10.63 -14.33
C THR A 182 -8.14 -9.41 -15.02
N ASP A 183 -8.08 -9.38 -16.35
CA ASP A 183 -8.68 -8.28 -17.12
C ASP A 183 -10.21 -8.19 -16.85
N ASP A 184 -10.91 -9.32 -16.78
CA ASP A 184 -12.35 -9.34 -16.47
C ASP A 184 -12.67 -8.82 -15.05
N GLU A 185 -11.83 -9.14 -14.06
CA GLU A 185 -11.97 -8.60 -12.71
C GLU A 185 -11.76 -7.07 -12.71
N ILE A 186 -10.76 -6.57 -13.45
CA ILE A 186 -10.52 -5.12 -13.60
C ILE A 186 -11.70 -4.45 -14.30
N VAL A 187 -12.23 -5.03 -15.38
CA VAL A 187 -13.44 -4.50 -16.08
C VAL A 187 -14.59 -4.36 -15.09
N THR A 188 -14.85 -5.37 -14.27
CA THR A 188 -15.91 -5.32 -13.27
C THR A 188 -15.69 -4.21 -12.24
N ILE A 189 -14.45 -4.06 -11.74
CA ILE A 189 -14.09 -2.98 -10.81
C ILE A 189 -14.31 -1.60 -11.46
N LEU A 190 -13.90 -1.45 -12.72
CA LEU A 190 -14.08 -0.20 -13.46
C LEU A 190 -15.56 0.10 -13.74
N ALA A 191 -16.35 -0.91 -14.12
CA ALA A 191 -17.80 -0.76 -14.34
C ALA A 191 -18.51 -0.28 -13.06
N ASP A 192 -18.15 -0.82 -11.89
CA ASP A 192 -18.64 -0.33 -10.59
C ASP A 192 -18.29 1.15 -10.37
N ARG A 193 -17.02 1.52 -10.65
CA ARG A 193 -16.56 2.92 -10.54
C ARG A 193 -17.27 3.86 -11.52
N VAL A 194 -17.54 3.42 -12.73
CA VAL A 194 -18.33 4.16 -13.74
C VAL A 194 -19.75 4.37 -13.24
N GLY A 195 -20.41 3.31 -12.78
CA GLY A 195 -21.81 3.37 -12.31
C GLY A 195 -22.03 4.38 -11.17
N TRP A 196 -21.07 4.49 -10.23
CA TRP A 196 -21.17 5.41 -9.09
C TRP A 196 -20.53 6.79 -9.35
N GLY A 197 -19.55 6.87 -10.25
CA GLY A 197 -18.70 8.06 -10.41
C GLY A 197 -18.97 8.88 -11.64
N LEU A 198 -19.51 8.29 -12.72
CA LEU A 198 -19.66 8.94 -14.02
C LEU A 198 -21.12 8.97 -14.48
N GLU A 199 -21.41 9.78 -15.52
CA GLU A 199 -22.69 9.74 -16.20
C GLU A 199 -22.85 8.42 -16.98
N PRO A 200 -24.10 7.92 -17.16
CA PRO A 200 -24.36 6.72 -17.93
C PRO A 200 -23.81 6.82 -19.37
N ASP A 201 -23.39 5.70 -19.91
CA ASP A 201 -22.95 5.53 -21.32
C ASP A 201 -21.77 6.43 -21.75
N CYS A 202 -21.05 7.04 -20.80
CA CYS A 202 -19.90 7.89 -21.12
C CYS A 202 -18.61 7.11 -21.39
N VAL A 203 -18.54 5.83 -21.02
CA VAL A 203 -17.43 4.89 -21.29
C VAL A 203 -18.03 3.56 -21.72
N THR A 204 -17.50 2.97 -22.80
CA THR A 204 -17.98 1.68 -23.33
C THR A 204 -17.25 0.49 -22.68
N ASP A 205 -17.86 -0.70 -22.77
CA ASP A 205 -17.23 -1.94 -22.27
C ASP A 205 -15.90 -2.24 -22.97
N ASP A 206 -15.77 -1.96 -24.26
CA ASP A 206 -14.51 -2.13 -25.01
C ASP A 206 -13.41 -1.19 -24.51
N GLN A 207 -13.79 0.03 -24.13
CA GLN A 207 -12.87 0.98 -23.51
C GLN A 207 -12.44 0.52 -22.11
N LEU A 208 -13.36 -0.06 -21.31
CA LEU A 208 -13.00 -0.65 -20.02
C LEU A 208 -12.05 -1.84 -20.20
N ARG A 209 -12.23 -2.68 -21.21
CA ARG A 209 -11.30 -3.77 -21.56
C ARG A 209 -9.92 -3.23 -21.97
N THR A 210 -9.90 -2.17 -22.77
CA THR A 210 -8.64 -1.50 -23.16
C THR A 210 -7.88 -0.99 -21.94
N ILE A 211 -8.58 -0.38 -20.97
CA ILE A 211 -7.99 0.06 -19.70
C ILE A 211 -7.47 -1.14 -18.91
N ALA A 212 -8.25 -2.22 -18.80
CA ALA A 212 -7.89 -3.42 -18.05
C ALA A 212 -6.61 -4.05 -18.58
N THR A 213 -6.52 -4.25 -19.88
CA THR A 213 -5.32 -4.77 -20.55
C THR A 213 -4.12 -3.83 -20.35
N ALA A 214 -4.32 -2.51 -20.47
CA ALA A 214 -3.27 -1.53 -20.19
C ALA A 214 -2.80 -1.62 -18.73
N ALA A 215 -3.69 -1.83 -17.75
CA ALA A 215 -3.35 -1.88 -16.33
C ALA A 215 -2.63 -3.17 -15.91
N ALA A 216 -2.65 -4.23 -16.72
CA ALA A 216 -1.94 -5.50 -16.50
C ALA A 216 -2.16 -6.09 -15.09
N GLY A 217 -3.42 -6.11 -14.62
CA GLY A 217 -3.82 -6.66 -13.34
C GLY A 217 -3.64 -5.74 -12.11
N ASN A 218 -3.25 -4.47 -12.33
CA ASN A 218 -3.12 -3.44 -11.31
C ASN A 218 -4.36 -2.55 -11.27
N ALA A 219 -5.25 -2.74 -10.29
CA ALA A 219 -6.47 -1.95 -10.16
C ALA A 219 -6.20 -0.45 -9.90
N ARG A 220 -5.08 -0.10 -9.24
CA ARG A 220 -4.70 1.30 -9.00
C ARG A 220 -4.41 2.02 -10.32
N ASP A 221 -3.63 1.39 -11.21
CA ASP A 221 -3.35 1.93 -12.54
C ASP A 221 -4.63 2.03 -13.37
N ALA A 222 -5.51 1.01 -13.33
CA ALA A 222 -6.77 1.02 -14.05
C ALA A 222 -7.68 2.19 -13.64
N ILE A 223 -7.86 2.40 -12.35
CA ILE A 223 -8.65 3.52 -11.80
C ILE A 223 -7.99 4.86 -12.15
N GLY A 224 -6.66 4.94 -12.11
CA GLY A 224 -5.90 6.12 -12.51
C GLY A 224 -6.11 6.49 -13.98
N ILE A 225 -6.10 5.51 -14.89
CA ILE A 225 -6.36 5.68 -16.32
C ILE A 225 -7.82 6.14 -16.55
N LEU A 226 -8.80 5.46 -15.95
CA LEU A 226 -10.21 5.85 -16.05
C LEU A 226 -10.43 7.29 -15.59
N ARG A 227 -9.86 7.66 -14.44
CA ARG A 227 -9.93 9.04 -13.92
C ARG A 227 -9.30 10.05 -14.87
N SER A 228 -8.14 9.74 -15.45
CA SER A 228 -7.46 10.61 -16.42
C SER A 228 -8.30 10.80 -17.66
N ALA A 229 -8.87 9.72 -18.22
CA ALA A 229 -9.75 9.76 -19.40
C ALA A 229 -11.00 10.61 -19.13
N ALA A 230 -11.68 10.40 -18.01
CA ALA A 230 -12.87 11.16 -17.63
C ALA A 230 -12.58 12.66 -17.46
N ARG A 231 -11.49 13.02 -16.76
CA ARG A 231 -11.07 14.41 -16.59
C ARG A 231 -10.68 15.09 -17.90
N ARG A 232 -10.05 14.35 -18.80
CA ARG A 232 -9.67 14.86 -20.13
C ARG A 232 -10.90 15.14 -20.97
N ALA A 233 -11.84 14.21 -21.05
CA ALA A 233 -13.10 14.41 -21.74
C ALA A 233 -13.89 15.60 -21.18
N GLU A 234 -13.95 15.76 -19.85
CA GLU A 234 -14.62 16.91 -19.21
C GLU A 234 -13.94 18.23 -19.54
N ARG A 235 -12.60 18.30 -19.54
CA ARG A 235 -11.84 19.51 -19.95
C ARG A 235 -12.07 19.90 -21.41
N GLU A 236 -12.29 18.90 -22.29
CA GLU A 236 -12.57 19.14 -23.71
C GLU A 236 -14.07 19.33 -24.01
N GLY A 237 -14.93 19.40 -22.98
CA GLY A 237 -16.38 19.57 -23.12
C GLY A 237 -17.07 18.40 -23.78
N ARG A 238 -16.47 17.18 -23.70
CA ARG A 238 -17.05 15.97 -24.25
C ARG A 238 -17.98 15.29 -23.26
N GLU A 239 -19.08 14.73 -23.74
CA GLU A 239 -20.02 13.95 -22.93
C GLU A 239 -19.58 12.47 -22.80
N ARG A 240 -18.65 12.02 -23.64
CA ARG A 240 -18.15 10.62 -23.69
C ARG A 240 -16.65 10.60 -23.84
N VAL A 241 -16.03 9.54 -23.32
CA VAL A 241 -14.64 9.20 -23.62
C VAL A 241 -14.58 8.67 -25.06
N THR A 242 -13.67 9.20 -25.87
CA THR A 242 -13.36 8.70 -27.19
C THR A 242 -12.05 7.89 -27.17
N ASP A 243 -11.79 7.06 -28.17
CA ASP A 243 -10.63 6.15 -28.17
C ASP A 243 -9.30 6.92 -28.26
N ASP A 244 -9.30 8.06 -28.93
CA ASP A 244 -8.16 8.98 -28.96
C ASP A 244 -7.88 9.61 -27.60
N LEU A 245 -8.93 10.05 -26.87
CA LEU A 245 -8.81 10.52 -25.50
C LEU A 245 -8.30 9.43 -24.55
N LEU A 246 -8.83 8.21 -24.70
CA LEU A 246 -8.39 7.07 -23.90
C LEU A 246 -6.93 6.73 -24.15
N SER A 247 -6.51 6.69 -25.44
CA SER A 247 -5.12 6.40 -25.81
C SER A 247 -4.14 7.40 -25.19
N ALA A 248 -4.50 8.69 -25.15
CA ALA A 248 -3.70 9.72 -24.49
C ALA A 248 -3.78 9.63 -22.95
N ALA A 249 -4.90 9.17 -22.37
CA ALA A 249 -5.08 9.06 -20.94
C ALA A 249 -4.32 7.89 -20.30
N ILE A 250 -4.01 6.83 -21.05
CA ILE A 250 -3.27 5.66 -20.55
C ILE A 250 -1.91 6.06 -19.95
N PRO A 251 -1.00 6.71 -20.67
CA PRO A 251 0.27 7.15 -20.08
C PRO A 251 0.07 8.18 -18.97
N GLU A 252 -0.85 9.13 -19.12
CA GLU A 252 -1.16 10.14 -18.11
C GLU A 252 -1.66 9.54 -16.79
N GLY A 253 -2.56 8.55 -16.86
CA GLY A 253 -3.12 7.89 -15.69
C GLY A 253 -2.05 7.13 -14.90
N ARG A 254 -1.20 6.37 -15.59
CA ARG A 254 -0.05 5.70 -14.98
C ARG A 254 0.96 6.69 -14.37
N ALA A 255 1.22 7.79 -15.07
CA ALA A 255 2.09 8.84 -14.58
C ALA A 255 1.53 9.51 -13.32
N ALA A 256 0.21 9.72 -13.26
CA ALA A 256 -0.44 10.28 -12.08
C ALA A 256 -0.34 9.36 -10.85
N VAL A 257 -0.44 8.05 -11.03
CA VAL A 257 -0.22 7.05 -9.96
C VAL A 257 1.23 7.11 -9.50
N ARG A 258 2.20 7.06 -10.42
CA ARG A 258 3.63 7.16 -10.08
C ARG A 258 3.98 8.45 -9.34
N ARG A 259 3.44 9.61 -9.75
CA ARG A 259 3.67 10.88 -9.04
C ARG A 259 3.26 10.79 -7.58
N LYS A 260 2.11 10.23 -7.27
CA LYS A 260 1.67 10.01 -5.89
C LYS A 260 2.61 9.09 -5.11
N ASP A 261 3.10 8.02 -5.75
CA ASP A 261 4.08 7.13 -5.11
C ASP A 261 5.42 7.85 -4.86
N VAL A 262 5.87 8.72 -5.79
CA VAL A 262 7.05 9.58 -5.61
C VAL A 262 6.85 10.58 -4.46
N ASP A 263 5.67 11.17 -4.32
CA ASP A 263 5.35 12.11 -3.23
C ASP A 263 5.36 11.45 -1.84
N ARG A 264 5.18 10.13 -1.78
CA ARG A 264 5.25 9.34 -0.53
C ARG A 264 6.65 8.88 -0.15
N LEU A 265 7.65 9.05 -1.02
CA LEU A 265 9.01 8.60 -0.77
C LEU A 265 9.61 9.27 0.46
N THR A 266 10.31 8.48 1.28
CA THR A 266 11.13 9.03 2.36
C THR A 266 12.29 9.87 1.80
N PRO A 267 12.89 10.80 2.58
CA PRO A 267 13.97 11.66 2.06
C PRO A 267 15.10 10.91 1.37
N HIS A 268 15.53 9.78 1.93
CA HIS A 268 16.59 8.95 1.33
C HIS A 268 16.16 8.25 0.03
N GLN A 269 14.92 7.75 -0.01
CA GLN A 269 14.34 7.14 -1.22
C GLN A 269 14.15 8.20 -2.31
N ARG A 270 13.70 9.40 -1.92
CA ARG A 270 13.53 10.54 -2.83
C ARG A 270 14.86 10.97 -3.42
N ALA A 271 15.91 11.12 -2.60
CA ALA A 271 17.25 11.47 -3.08
C ALA A 271 17.77 10.44 -4.11
N LEU A 272 17.59 9.13 -3.86
CA LEU A 272 17.97 8.09 -4.83
C LEU A 272 17.17 8.20 -6.12
N TYR A 273 15.86 8.46 -6.03
CA TYR A 273 15.00 8.60 -7.20
C TYR A 273 15.36 9.84 -8.03
N ASP A 274 15.58 10.99 -7.40
CA ASP A 274 15.93 12.23 -8.07
C ASP A 274 17.29 12.12 -8.76
N LEU A 275 18.32 11.50 -8.12
CA LEU A 275 19.60 11.21 -8.76
C LEU A 275 19.49 10.29 -9.99
N LEU A 276 18.55 9.34 -9.95
CA LEU A 276 18.25 8.47 -11.10
C LEU A 276 17.55 9.24 -12.21
N ALA A 277 16.58 10.08 -11.88
CA ALA A 277 15.85 10.91 -12.85
C ALA A 277 16.80 11.88 -13.56
N ASP A 278 17.72 12.52 -12.81
CA ASP A 278 18.72 13.44 -13.37
C ASP A 278 19.75 12.71 -14.25
N ALA A 279 20.10 11.47 -13.93
CA ALA A 279 21.11 10.71 -14.68
C ALA A 279 20.53 10.02 -15.93
N GLY A 280 19.21 9.80 -15.99
CA GLY A 280 18.56 8.97 -16.98
C GLY A 280 18.87 7.49 -16.82
N GLU A 281 20.16 7.11 -16.94
CA GLU A 281 20.69 5.75 -16.74
C GLU A 281 21.96 5.81 -15.90
N ILE A 282 22.07 4.96 -14.87
CA ILE A 282 23.26 4.96 -14.00
C ILE A 282 23.57 3.55 -13.46
N ALA A 283 24.88 3.23 -13.43
CA ALA A 283 25.36 2.00 -12.80
C ALA A 283 25.25 2.07 -11.27
N PRO A 284 25.02 0.93 -10.58
CA PRO A 284 24.81 0.89 -9.12
C PRO A 284 25.94 1.56 -8.31
N GLY A 285 27.22 1.34 -8.68
CA GLY A 285 28.37 1.95 -7.98
C GLY A 285 28.32 3.47 -8.08
N ALA A 286 28.21 4.00 -9.30
CA ALA A 286 28.14 5.45 -9.53
C ALA A 286 26.92 6.11 -8.85
N LEU A 287 25.79 5.38 -8.74
CA LEU A 287 24.63 5.87 -7.99
C LEU A 287 24.95 6.00 -6.50
N TYR A 288 25.60 4.99 -5.90
CA TYR A 288 25.94 5.04 -4.47
C TYR A 288 26.94 6.14 -4.17
N ASP A 289 27.95 6.33 -5.02
CA ASP A 289 28.96 7.39 -4.87
C ASP A 289 28.30 8.78 -4.93
N ARG A 290 27.37 9.00 -5.88
CA ARG A 290 26.60 10.25 -5.97
C ARG A 290 25.67 10.44 -4.77
N TYR A 291 25.02 9.39 -4.31
CA TYR A 291 24.15 9.45 -3.15
C TYR A 291 24.91 9.83 -1.88
N GLU A 292 26.07 9.20 -1.63
CA GLU A 292 26.96 9.53 -0.50
C GLU A 292 27.46 10.98 -0.57
N ALA A 293 27.71 11.50 -1.77
CA ALA A 293 28.17 12.89 -1.96
C ALA A 293 27.04 13.94 -1.80
N THR A 294 25.77 13.54 -1.93
CA THR A 294 24.63 14.47 -1.97
C THR A 294 23.87 14.53 -0.64
N VAL A 295 23.90 13.46 0.16
CA VAL A 295 23.08 13.33 1.38
C VAL A 295 23.96 13.50 2.63
N ASP A 296 23.55 14.35 3.57
CA ASP A 296 24.32 14.64 4.79
C ASP A 296 24.51 13.43 5.73
N ASP A 297 23.50 12.53 5.81
CA ASP A 297 23.55 11.30 6.62
C ASP A 297 23.24 10.08 5.73
N PRO A 298 24.18 9.64 4.87
CA PRO A 298 23.93 8.61 3.89
C PRO A 298 23.74 7.24 4.54
N ARG A 299 22.75 6.51 4.04
CA ARG A 299 22.48 5.12 4.44
C ARG A 299 23.48 4.18 3.74
N THR A 300 23.70 3.01 4.36
CA THR A 300 24.59 1.99 3.78
C THR A 300 24.13 1.55 2.39
N GLN A 301 25.06 1.11 1.55
CA GLN A 301 24.76 0.55 0.23
C GLN A 301 23.73 -0.62 0.30
N ARG A 302 23.76 -1.40 1.38
CA ARG A 302 22.76 -2.46 1.61
C ARG A 302 21.37 -1.85 1.74
N THR A 303 21.21 -0.79 2.51
CA THR A 303 19.94 -0.06 2.68
C THR A 303 19.50 0.57 1.36
N CYS A 304 20.42 1.19 0.62
CA CYS A 304 20.12 1.76 -0.71
C CYS A 304 19.61 0.70 -1.69
N ARG A 305 20.18 -0.52 -1.69
CA ARG A 305 19.66 -1.65 -2.50
C ARG A 305 18.25 -2.03 -2.12
N THR A 306 17.92 -2.03 -0.82
CA THR A 306 16.55 -2.27 -0.35
C THR A 306 15.61 -1.18 -0.86
N TYR A 307 16.01 0.08 -0.80
CA TYR A 307 15.23 1.19 -1.34
C TYR A 307 15.02 1.08 -2.86
N LEU A 308 16.08 0.77 -3.62
CA LEU A 308 15.97 0.57 -5.06
C LEU A 308 15.05 -0.59 -5.43
N SER A 309 15.14 -1.73 -4.72
CA SER A 309 14.22 -2.85 -4.92
C SER A 309 12.76 -2.47 -4.62
N LYS A 310 12.55 -1.55 -3.68
CA LYS A 310 11.22 -0.98 -3.42
C LYS A 310 10.76 -0.12 -4.59
N LEU A 311 11.58 0.84 -5.04
CA LEU A 311 11.26 1.71 -6.17
C LEU A 311 10.95 0.90 -7.43
N GLU A 312 11.65 -0.22 -7.67
CA GLU A 312 11.33 -1.17 -8.76
C GLU A 312 9.92 -1.75 -8.63
N ARG A 313 9.46 -2.14 -7.42
CA ARG A 313 8.13 -2.71 -7.18
C ARG A 313 6.98 -1.73 -7.41
N TYR A 314 7.25 -0.45 -7.19
CA TYR A 314 6.30 0.63 -7.45
C TYR A 314 6.41 1.19 -8.87
N ASN A 315 7.17 0.50 -9.76
CA ASN A 315 7.41 0.95 -11.13
C ASN A 315 7.96 2.38 -11.23
N LEU A 316 8.69 2.83 -10.22
CA LEU A 316 9.38 4.12 -10.18
C LEU A 316 10.79 4.02 -10.77
N VAL A 317 11.39 2.83 -10.68
CA VAL A 317 12.73 2.53 -11.19
C VAL A 317 12.68 1.20 -11.93
N ARG A 318 13.47 1.05 -12.97
CA ARG A 318 13.67 -0.19 -13.71
C ARG A 318 15.15 -0.55 -13.68
N ALA A 319 15.46 -1.82 -13.38
CA ALA A 319 16.81 -2.34 -13.52
C ALA A 319 16.95 -3.02 -14.88
N GLU A 320 17.95 -2.61 -15.64
CA GLU A 320 18.30 -3.18 -16.94
C GLU A 320 19.68 -3.87 -16.89
N GLY A 321 19.88 -4.89 -17.70
CA GLY A 321 21.11 -5.66 -17.71
C GLY A 321 21.25 -6.66 -16.54
N ARG A 322 22.37 -7.39 -16.52
CA ARG A 322 22.69 -8.40 -15.49
C ARG A 322 24.15 -8.29 -15.04
N GLY A 323 24.41 -8.58 -13.77
CA GLY A 323 25.75 -8.59 -13.22
C GLY A 323 26.46 -7.24 -13.35
N ARG A 324 27.62 -7.18 -14.02
CA ARG A 324 28.40 -5.95 -14.19
C ARG A 324 27.78 -4.92 -15.14
N SER A 325 26.87 -5.34 -16.02
CA SER A 325 26.13 -4.45 -16.94
C SER A 325 24.80 -3.98 -16.37
N ARG A 326 24.50 -4.23 -15.08
CA ARG A 326 23.27 -3.74 -14.46
C ARG A 326 23.30 -2.23 -14.33
N VAL A 327 22.25 -1.59 -14.80
CA VAL A 327 21.98 -0.17 -14.64
C VAL A 327 20.59 0.05 -14.08
N TYR A 328 20.38 1.19 -13.45
CA TYR A 328 19.07 1.64 -13.01
C TYR A 328 18.62 2.81 -13.88
N VAL A 329 17.34 2.80 -14.21
CA VAL A 329 16.66 3.83 -15.00
C VAL A 329 15.45 4.30 -14.23
N ALA A 330 15.30 5.61 -14.04
CA ALA A 330 14.07 6.15 -13.48
C ALA A 330 12.92 6.00 -14.49
N VAL A 331 11.77 5.55 -14.03
CA VAL A 331 10.53 5.61 -14.80
C VAL A 331 9.91 6.97 -14.52
N GLU A 332 10.17 7.94 -15.38
CA GLU A 332 9.68 9.30 -15.18
C GLU A 332 8.14 9.32 -15.12
N PRO A 333 7.57 10.08 -14.19
CA PRO A 333 6.18 10.49 -14.29
C PRO A 333 6.10 11.52 -15.43
N ALA A 334 5.71 11.05 -16.61
CA ALA A 334 5.54 11.90 -17.80
C ALA A 334 4.55 13.06 -17.55
#